data_548c6c10562c1221ec3903c692d1513e
#
_entry.id   548c6c10562c1221ec3903c692d1513e
#
_cell.length_a   1.000
_cell.length_b   1.000
_cell.length_c   1.000
_cell.angle_alpha   90.00
_cell.angle_beta   90.00
_cell.angle_gamma   90.00
#
_symmetry.space_group_name_H-M   'P 1'
#
loop_
_entity.id
_entity.type
_entity.pdbx_description
1 polymer ?
#
loop_
_entity_poly.entity_id
_entity_poly.type
_entity_poly.pdbx_seq_one_letter_code
_entity_poly.pdbx_strand_id
1 'polypeptide(L)'
;VTSVDYNCPLSESGDITPKYLAIQKAVKRFWERHPGEVGPSASFADAISSIGNESDSVKSPSRLSKTVNLTQAAYLFAQPSLLGEGIFDSHPLTMELLGQDFGFVLYQTTLTGLFETLPLTIDGLHDRALIYLDDKLVGIKERTGQRDDEVMVGLDAGQSCTLSILVENMGRINYGPKLLDETGIVRGVRIGSMNHFGWIMYSIRCNDFAKVNWSSISEVLTQSTIDSVECPHPDCTSSEHSIDNFGPVLLRGFFEPDMPCDTLVRPKGCE
;
A
#
# COMPACT_ATOMS: atom_id res chain seq x y z
N VAL A 1 7.33 2.73 -5.69
CA VAL A 1 8.60 2.64 -6.45
C VAL A 1 8.89 4.01 -7.02
N THR A 2 10.04 4.56 -6.69
CA THR A 2 10.39 5.95 -7.00
C THR A 2 11.51 6.08 -8.03
N SER A 3 12.20 4.99 -8.38
CA SER A 3 13.27 5.01 -9.35
C SER A 3 12.94 4.15 -10.55
N VAL A 4 13.24 4.68 -11.73
CA VAL A 4 12.89 4.04 -12.99
C VAL A 4 13.94 4.20 -14.08
N ASP A 5 15.04 4.85 -13.81
CA ASP A 5 16.10 5.06 -14.80
C ASP A 5 17.38 4.32 -14.43
N TYR A 6 17.77 3.36 -15.27
CA TYR A 6 19.02 2.61 -15.13
C TYR A 6 20.27 3.48 -15.14
N ASN A 7 20.16 4.70 -15.63
CA ASN A 7 21.28 5.60 -15.81
C ASN A 7 21.05 6.94 -15.11
N CYS A 8 20.37 6.91 -13.97
CA CYS A 8 20.11 8.09 -13.17
C CYS A 8 21.40 8.69 -12.61
N PRO A 9 21.48 10.03 -12.48
CA PRO A 9 22.62 10.70 -11.83
C PRO A 9 22.76 10.37 -10.35
N LEU A 10 21.67 10.05 -9.67
CA LEU A 10 21.67 9.54 -8.30
C LEU A 10 21.36 8.06 -8.31
N SER A 11 21.95 7.30 -7.38
CA SER A 11 21.58 5.91 -7.17
C SER A 11 20.17 5.78 -6.57
N GLU A 12 19.61 4.58 -6.51
CA GLU A 12 18.32 4.32 -5.85
C GLU A 12 18.34 4.64 -4.35
N SER A 13 19.50 4.57 -3.73
CA SER A 13 19.74 4.95 -2.33
C SER A 13 19.96 6.46 -2.14
N GLY A 14 19.99 7.24 -3.22
CA GLY A 14 20.26 8.67 -3.19
C GLY A 14 21.76 9.04 -3.23
N ASP A 15 22.65 8.06 -3.42
CA ASP A 15 24.08 8.30 -3.49
C ASP A 15 24.47 9.11 -4.76
N ILE A 16 25.41 10.02 -4.60
CA ILE A 16 25.96 10.79 -5.70
C ILE A 16 26.86 9.90 -6.58
N THR A 17 26.52 9.81 -7.86
CA THR A 17 27.27 9.03 -8.83
C THR A 17 28.30 9.89 -9.56
N PRO A 18 29.31 9.29 -10.24
CA PRO A 18 30.23 10.03 -11.13
C PRO A 18 29.49 10.83 -12.21
N LYS A 19 28.33 10.36 -12.68
CA LYS A 19 27.49 11.07 -13.65
C LYS A 19 26.90 12.35 -13.07
N TYR A 20 26.45 12.31 -11.80
CA TYR A 20 25.99 13.52 -11.11
C TYR A 20 27.06 14.60 -11.08
N LEU A 21 28.29 14.23 -10.67
CA LEU A 21 29.42 15.14 -10.61
C LEU A 21 29.78 15.72 -11.99
N ALA A 22 29.71 14.89 -13.03
CA ALA A 22 29.96 15.38 -14.41
C ALA A 22 28.89 16.39 -14.87
N ILE A 23 27.61 16.13 -14.56
CA ILE A 23 26.49 17.05 -14.85
C ILE A 23 26.66 18.34 -14.07
N GLN A 24 26.95 18.27 -12.77
CA GLN A 24 27.19 19.43 -11.92
C GLN A 24 28.32 20.34 -12.50
N LYS A 25 29.43 19.71 -12.89
CA LYS A 25 30.55 20.43 -13.52
C LYS A 25 30.16 21.06 -14.84
N ALA A 26 29.35 20.39 -15.65
CA ALA A 26 28.87 20.93 -16.92
C ALA A 26 27.94 22.14 -16.71
N VAL A 27 27.00 22.03 -15.77
CA VAL A 27 26.09 23.14 -15.41
C VAL A 27 26.86 24.34 -14.87
N LYS A 28 27.84 24.13 -13.98
CA LYS A 28 28.68 25.19 -13.45
C LYS A 28 29.43 25.95 -14.58
N ARG A 29 30.04 25.20 -15.50
CA ARG A 29 30.73 25.80 -16.67
C ARG A 29 29.79 26.57 -17.59
N PHE A 30 28.56 26.14 -17.73
CA PHE A 30 27.54 26.82 -18.52
C PHE A 30 27.27 28.22 -17.93
N TRP A 31 26.99 28.28 -16.63
CA TRP A 31 26.71 29.56 -15.95
C TRP A 31 27.92 30.52 -15.92
N GLU A 32 29.13 30.00 -15.79
CA GLU A 32 30.34 30.79 -15.86
C GLU A 32 30.51 31.47 -17.23
N ARG A 33 30.01 30.88 -18.32
CA ARG A 33 30.08 31.37 -19.67
C ARG A 33 28.92 32.28 -20.07
N HIS A 34 27.81 32.23 -19.32
CA HIS A 34 26.60 32.98 -19.61
C HIS A 34 26.18 33.85 -18.41
N PRO A 35 27.06 34.77 -17.96
CA PRO A 35 26.70 35.65 -16.86
C PRO A 35 25.63 36.65 -17.34
N GLY A 36 24.46 36.63 -16.73
CA GLY A 36 23.33 37.49 -17.06
C GLY A 36 22.10 36.80 -17.67
N GLU A 37 22.18 35.55 -18.03
CA GLU A 37 20.98 34.75 -18.23
C GLU A 37 20.30 34.42 -16.88
N VAL A 38 18.97 34.22 -16.91
CA VAL A 38 18.20 33.88 -15.69
C VAL A 38 18.71 32.54 -15.14
N GLY A 39 19.71 32.61 -14.26
CA GLY A 39 20.26 31.49 -13.56
C GLY A 39 19.39 31.10 -12.35
N PRO A 40 19.69 29.97 -11.73
CA PRO A 40 19.05 29.58 -10.47
C PRO A 40 19.24 30.71 -9.43
N SER A 41 18.26 30.90 -8.57
CA SER A 41 18.33 31.85 -7.46
C SER A 41 19.63 31.65 -6.65
N ALA A 42 20.13 32.69 -6.00
CA ALA A 42 21.34 32.62 -5.17
C ALA A 42 21.29 31.46 -4.17
N SER A 43 20.10 31.19 -3.59
CA SER A 43 19.86 30.06 -2.71
C SER A 43 20.07 28.69 -3.36
N PHE A 44 19.83 28.58 -4.67
CA PHE A 44 20.05 27.31 -5.39
C PHE A 44 21.55 27.18 -5.77
N ALA A 45 22.22 28.29 -6.11
CA ALA A 45 23.66 28.30 -6.34
C ALA A 45 24.44 27.95 -5.06
N ASP A 46 23.99 28.46 -3.92
CA ASP A 46 24.57 28.16 -2.61
C ASP A 46 24.31 26.71 -2.23
N ALA A 47 23.11 26.18 -2.49
CA ALA A 47 22.78 24.78 -2.28
C ALA A 47 23.64 23.84 -3.16
N ILE A 48 23.86 24.17 -4.44
CA ILE A 48 24.78 23.42 -5.32
C ILE A 48 26.21 23.49 -4.83
N SER A 49 26.63 24.62 -4.29
CA SER A 49 27.99 24.81 -3.78
C SER A 49 28.24 24.09 -2.47
N SER A 50 27.21 23.91 -1.68
CA SER A 50 27.26 23.17 -0.41
C SER A 50 27.20 21.65 -0.59
N ILE A 51 26.75 21.17 -1.75
CA ILE A 51 26.76 19.73 -2.07
C ILE A 51 28.19 19.36 -2.51
N GLY A 52 28.99 19.04 -1.50
CA GLY A 52 30.23 18.30 -1.51
C GLY A 52 31.32 18.65 -2.51
N ASN A 53 32.46 19.10 -2.01
CA ASN A 53 33.74 18.88 -2.66
C ASN A 53 34.00 17.39 -2.84
N GLU A 54 34.73 16.99 -3.87
CA GLU A 54 35.08 15.59 -4.24
C GLU A 54 35.61 14.70 -3.09
N SER A 55 35.93 15.28 -1.91
CA SER A 55 36.41 14.56 -0.74
C SER A 55 35.31 13.98 0.14
N ASP A 56 34.08 14.50 0.05
CA ASP A 56 32.93 13.97 0.77
C ASP A 56 32.12 13.05 -0.16
N SER A 57 32.79 12.06 -0.78
CA SER A 57 32.07 10.89 -1.27
C SER A 57 31.33 10.33 -0.07
N VAL A 58 30.03 10.60 0.00
CA VAL A 58 29.14 9.94 0.96
C VAL A 58 29.37 8.45 0.75
N LYS A 59 30.19 7.87 1.63
CA LYS A 59 30.38 6.42 1.61
C LYS A 59 29.00 5.85 1.79
N SER A 60 28.58 5.05 0.82
CA SER A 60 27.35 4.29 0.96
C SER A 60 27.31 3.71 2.36
N PRO A 61 26.28 4.00 3.13
CA PRO A 61 26.21 3.52 4.50
C PRO A 61 26.40 2.01 4.49
N SER A 62 27.12 1.52 5.46
CA SER A 62 27.40 0.08 5.59
C SER A 62 26.07 -0.67 5.61
N ARG A 63 25.91 -1.65 4.74
CA ARG A 63 24.72 -2.52 4.75
C ARG A 63 24.70 -3.27 6.09
N LEU A 64 23.76 -2.92 6.95
CA LEU A 64 23.51 -3.68 8.16
C LEU A 64 22.43 -4.72 7.85
N SER A 65 22.77 -5.99 7.97
CA SER A 65 21.78 -7.07 7.92
C SER A 65 21.43 -7.49 9.34
N LYS A 66 20.22 -7.19 9.78
CA LYS A 66 19.72 -7.51 11.11
C LYS A 66 18.34 -8.13 11.03
N THR A 67 18.10 -9.16 11.82
CA THR A 67 16.76 -9.72 11.98
C THR A 67 16.02 -8.93 13.05
N VAL A 68 14.86 -8.39 12.71
CA VAL A 68 13.97 -7.68 13.63
C VAL A 68 12.79 -8.57 13.98
N ASN A 69 12.57 -8.80 15.26
CA ASN A 69 11.39 -9.53 15.71
C ASN A 69 10.20 -8.56 15.75
N LEU A 70 9.13 -8.95 15.07
CA LEU A 70 7.85 -8.27 15.17
C LEU A 70 7.19 -8.71 16.48
N THR A 71 6.89 -7.78 17.37
CA THR A 71 6.40 -8.06 18.71
C THR A 71 5.00 -7.55 18.97
N GLN A 72 4.52 -6.66 18.12
CA GLN A 72 3.22 -6.01 18.27
C GLN A 72 2.42 -6.13 16.98
N ALA A 73 1.11 -6.22 17.15
CA ALA A 73 0.15 -6.31 16.04
C ALA A 73 -1.07 -5.41 16.31
N ALA A 74 -1.76 -5.03 15.24
CA ALA A 74 -3.03 -4.33 15.32
C ALA A 74 -3.91 -4.70 14.11
N TYR A 75 -5.16 -5.04 14.34
CA TYR A 75 -6.13 -5.26 13.26
C TYR A 75 -6.54 -3.93 12.64
N LEU A 76 -6.42 -3.81 11.33
CA LEU A 76 -6.72 -2.57 10.62
C LEU A 76 -8.17 -2.12 10.82
N PHE A 77 -9.13 -3.02 10.68
CA PHE A 77 -10.55 -2.70 10.79
C PHE A 77 -10.96 -2.28 12.20
N ALA A 78 -10.19 -2.63 13.22
CA ALA A 78 -10.39 -2.21 14.60
C ALA A 78 -9.66 -0.90 14.96
N GLN A 79 -9.11 -0.17 13.97
CA GLN A 79 -8.32 1.04 14.20
C GLN A 79 -9.04 2.31 13.69
N PRO A 80 -10.00 2.87 14.43
CA PRO A 80 -10.71 4.08 14.00
C PRO A 80 -9.79 5.27 13.71
N SER A 81 -8.63 5.31 14.39
CA SER A 81 -7.62 6.35 14.19
C SER A 81 -6.96 6.34 12.80
N LEU A 82 -6.94 5.17 12.14
CA LEU A 82 -6.45 5.03 10.78
C LEU A 82 -7.56 5.17 9.74
N LEU A 83 -8.76 4.71 10.07
CA LEU A 83 -9.90 4.80 9.17
C LEU A 83 -10.46 6.24 9.09
N GLY A 84 -10.41 7.00 10.18
CA GLY A 84 -10.91 8.38 10.20
C GLY A 84 -12.41 8.48 9.88
N GLU A 85 -12.80 9.62 9.33
CA GLU A 85 -14.17 9.81 8.82
C GLU A 85 -14.29 9.21 7.42
N GLY A 86 -15.28 8.33 7.26
CA GLY A 86 -15.60 7.74 5.96
C GLY A 86 -16.30 8.76 5.05
N ILE A 87 -16.01 8.69 3.76
CA ILE A 87 -16.70 9.45 2.72
C ILE A 87 -17.79 8.55 2.14
N PHE A 88 -19.05 8.99 2.23
CA PHE A 88 -20.16 8.27 1.63
C PHE A 88 -20.43 8.75 0.19
N ASP A 89 -20.58 7.80 -0.72
CA ASP A 89 -21.09 8.05 -2.08
C ASP A 89 -21.91 6.86 -2.56
N SER A 90 -22.74 7.09 -3.58
CA SER A 90 -23.50 6.03 -4.23
C SER A 90 -22.60 5.03 -4.98
N HIS A 91 -21.47 5.48 -5.49
CA HIS A 91 -20.50 4.69 -6.22
C HIS A 91 -19.14 4.68 -5.52
N PRO A 92 -18.32 3.64 -5.71
CA PRO A 92 -16.92 3.72 -5.32
C PRO A 92 -16.24 4.89 -6.03
N LEU A 93 -15.53 5.72 -5.27
CA LEU A 93 -14.71 6.80 -5.82
C LEU A 93 -13.28 6.33 -6.04
N THR A 94 -12.63 6.86 -7.07
CA THR A 94 -11.21 6.60 -7.31
C THR A 94 -10.34 7.23 -6.22
N MET A 95 -9.11 6.76 -6.06
CA MET A 95 -8.18 7.32 -5.08
C MET A 95 -7.89 8.80 -5.35
N GLU A 96 -7.85 9.20 -6.63
CA GLU A 96 -7.67 10.59 -7.05
C GLU A 96 -8.82 11.48 -6.58
N LEU A 97 -10.07 11.02 -6.69
CA LEU A 97 -11.24 11.76 -6.18
C LEU A 97 -11.26 11.84 -4.65
N LEU A 98 -10.68 10.85 -3.96
CA LEU A 98 -10.50 10.86 -2.51
C LEU A 98 -9.27 11.68 -2.08
N GLY A 99 -8.53 12.28 -3.01
CA GLY A 99 -7.32 13.06 -2.73
C GLY A 99 -6.18 12.22 -2.18
N GLN A 100 -6.09 10.96 -2.60
CA GLN A 100 -5.08 10.01 -2.15
C GLN A 100 -4.21 9.55 -3.32
N ASP A 101 -2.91 9.57 -3.13
CA ASP A 101 -1.89 9.27 -4.14
C ASP A 101 -1.03 8.04 -3.79
N PHE A 102 -1.13 7.49 -2.59
CA PHE A 102 -0.45 6.29 -2.12
C PHE A 102 -1.21 5.61 -0.97
N GLY A 103 -0.84 4.37 -0.64
CA GLY A 103 -1.44 3.60 0.45
C GLY A 103 -2.65 2.79 0.02
N PHE A 104 -3.65 2.73 0.88
CA PHE A 104 -4.83 1.89 0.68
C PHE A 104 -6.12 2.71 0.79
N VAL A 105 -7.15 2.26 0.09
CA VAL A 105 -8.53 2.69 0.34
C VAL A 105 -9.36 1.48 0.73
N LEU A 106 -10.08 1.61 1.83
CA LEU A 106 -11.08 0.64 2.26
C LEU A 106 -12.45 1.09 1.77
N TYR A 107 -13.07 0.30 0.92
CA TYR A 107 -14.44 0.47 0.44
C TYR A 107 -15.35 -0.46 1.24
N GLN A 108 -16.34 0.06 1.92
CA GLN A 108 -17.29 -0.73 2.72
C GLN A 108 -18.72 -0.49 2.30
N THR A 109 -19.51 -1.54 2.32
CA THR A 109 -20.96 -1.49 2.12
C THR A 109 -21.63 -2.64 2.86
N THR A 110 -22.95 -2.52 3.08
CA THR A 110 -23.76 -3.59 3.66
C THR A 110 -24.52 -4.29 2.56
N LEU A 111 -24.38 -5.60 2.49
CA LEU A 111 -25.15 -6.45 1.60
C LEU A 111 -26.37 -6.97 2.35
N THR A 112 -27.53 -6.94 1.71
CA THR A 112 -28.80 -7.44 2.27
C THR A 112 -29.61 -8.13 1.20
N GLY A 113 -30.37 -9.18 1.58
CA GLY A 113 -31.42 -9.74 0.74
C GLY A 113 -30.95 -10.48 -0.52
N LEU A 114 -29.77 -11.05 -0.52
CA LEU A 114 -29.31 -11.92 -1.59
C LEU A 114 -29.97 -13.30 -1.42
N PHE A 115 -30.92 -13.65 -2.30
CA PHE A 115 -31.60 -14.93 -2.26
C PHE A 115 -30.84 -16.07 -2.98
N GLU A 116 -29.82 -15.71 -3.74
CA GLU A 116 -28.97 -16.63 -4.50
C GLU A 116 -27.50 -16.27 -4.28
N THR A 117 -26.66 -17.29 -4.35
CA THR A 117 -25.20 -17.07 -4.36
C THR A 117 -24.77 -16.54 -5.70
N LEU A 118 -24.23 -15.33 -5.74
CA LEU A 118 -23.89 -14.61 -6.97
C LEU A 118 -22.41 -14.21 -7.00
N PRO A 119 -21.78 -14.16 -8.19
CA PRO A 119 -20.40 -13.75 -8.31
C PRO A 119 -20.24 -12.24 -8.04
N LEU A 120 -19.20 -11.90 -7.29
CA LEU A 120 -18.75 -10.52 -7.07
C LEU A 120 -17.71 -10.16 -8.12
N THR A 121 -17.95 -9.07 -8.84
CA THR A 121 -17.05 -8.54 -9.87
C THR A 121 -16.68 -7.10 -9.53
N ILE A 122 -15.39 -6.78 -9.59
CA ILE A 122 -14.89 -5.41 -9.45
C ILE A 122 -14.50 -4.92 -10.84
N ASP A 123 -15.27 -3.98 -11.39
CA ASP A 123 -15.00 -3.43 -12.70
C ASP A 123 -13.99 -2.28 -12.62
N GLY A 124 -12.88 -2.42 -13.32
CA GLY A 124 -11.82 -1.43 -13.31
C GLY A 124 -11.05 -1.38 -11.97
N LEU A 125 -10.65 -2.55 -11.48
CA LEU A 125 -9.76 -2.62 -10.32
C LEU A 125 -8.34 -2.13 -10.68
N HIS A 126 -7.84 -1.18 -9.92
CA HIS A 126 -6.48 -0.63 -10.01
C HIS A 126 -5.93 -0.35 -8.61
N ASP A 127 -5.02 -1.18 -7.99
CA ASP A 127 -4.33 -2.30 -8.69
C ASP A 127 -4.70 -3.67 -8.09
N ARG A 128 -4.70 -3.82 -6.75
CA ARG A 128 -4.92 -5.07 -6.02
C ARG A 128 -5.99 -4.89 -4.96
N ALA A 129 -6.92 -5.82 -4.89
CA ALA A 129 -8.01 -5.83 -3.90
C ALA A 129 -7.97 -7.08 -3.03
N LEU A 130 -8.09 -6.89 -1.72
CA LEU A 130 -8.41 -7.93 -0.77
C LEU A 130 -9.89 -7.77 -0.39
N ILE A 131 -10.67 -8.85 -0.51
CA ILE A 131 -12.12 -8.84 -0.37
C ILE A 131 -12.50 -9.60 0.90
N TYR A 132 -13.26 -8.94 1.76
CA TYR A 132 -13.68 -9.49 3.05
C TYR A 132 -15.21 -9.48 3.17
N LEU A 133 -15.77 -10.52 3.76
CA LEU A 133 -17.16 -10.59 4.23
C LEU A 133 -17.15 -10.75 5.74
N ASP A 134 -17.75 -9.81 6.47
CA ASP A 134 -17.72 -9.75 7.94
C ASP A 134 -16.30 -9.99 8.49
N ASP A 135 -15.34 -9.19 7.96
CA ASP A 135 -13.90 -9.19 8.28
C ASP A 135 -13.14 -10.48 7.92
N LYS A 136 -13.80 -11.48 7.32
CA LYS A 136 -13.16 -12.70 6.84
C LYS A 136 -12.72 -12.54 5.39
N LEU A 137 -11.44 -12.81 5.10
CA LEU A 137 -10.89 -12.78 3.73
C LEU A 137 -11.55 -13.89 2.88
N VAL A 138 -12.17 -13.50 1.78
CA VAL A 138 -12.87 -14.43 0.86
C VAL A 138 -12.27 -14.47 -0.53
N GLY A 139 -11.36 -13.53 -0.88
CA GLY A 139 -10.65 -13.57 -2.14
C GLY A 139 -9.73 -12.38 -2.34
N ILE A 140 -8.81 -12.54 -3.30
CA ILE A 140 -7.86 -11.53 -3.73
C ILE A 140 -7.97 -11.39 -5.24
N LYS A 141 -8.01 -10.15 -5.72
CA LYS A 141 -8.03 -9.83 -7.15
C LYS A 141 -6.92 -8.86 -7.48
N GLU A 142 -6.30 -9.04 -8.64
CA GLU A 142 -5.26 -8.16 -9.15
C GLU A 142 -5.59 -7.68 -10.56
N ARG A 143 -5.24 -6.44 -10.84
CA ARG A 143 -5.40 -5.80 -12.15
C ARG A 143 -4.80 -6.62 -13.30
N THR A 144 -3.67 -7.27 -13.05
CA THR A 144 -2.96 -8.07 -14.06
C THR A 144 -3.66 -9.37 -14.42
N GLY A 145 -4.63 -9.80 -13.62
CA GLY A 145 -5.26 -11.12 -13.72
C GLY A 145 -4.36 -12.27 -13.28
N GLN A 146 -3.18 -12.00 -12.72
CA GLN A 146 -2.30 -13.05 -12.16
C GLN A 146 -2.97 -13.72 -10.96
N ARG A 147 -3.76 -12.96 -10.21
CA ARG A 147 -4.64 -13.47 -9.19
C ARG A 147 -6.02 -12.86 -9.35
N ASP A 148 -6.99 -13.69 -9.61
CA ASP A 148 -8.40 -13.31 -9.80
C ASP A 148 -9.29 -14.39 -9.20
N ASP A 149 -9.30 -14.43 -7.86
CA ASP A 149 -10.07 -15.42 -7.10
C ASP A 149 -11.56 -15.22 -7.41
N GLU A 150 -12.27 -16.32 -7.66
CA GLU A 150 -13.72 -16.28 -7.81
C GLU A 150 -14.36 -16.05 -6.43
N VAL A 151 -15.00 -14.90 -6.26
CA VAL A 151 -15.69 -14.57 -5.01
C VAL A 151 -17.19 -14.69 -5.22
N MET A 152 -17.79 -15.62 -4.50
CA MET A 152 -19.23 -15.85 -4.50
C MET A 152 -19.84 -15.26 -3.23
N VAL A 153 -20.91 -14.50 -3.37
CA VAL A 153 -21.63 -13.88 -2.25
C VAL A 153 -23.06 -14.39 -2.23
N GLY A 154 -23.45 -14.96 -1.10
CA GLY A 154 -24.81 -15.42 -0.84
C GLY A 154 -25.19 -15.15 0.60
N LEU A 155 -26.46 -14.79 0.85
CA LEU A 155 -26.99 -14.50 2.18
C LEU A 155 -28.35 -15.16 2.31
N ASP A 156 -28.63 -15.76 3.45
CA ASP A 156 -29.96 -16.25 3.77
C ASP A 156 -30.96 -15.10 3.89
N ALA A 157 -32.23 -15.41 3.69
CA ALA A 157 -33.29 -14.41 3.76
C ALA A 157 -33.28 -13.68 5.11
N GLY A 158 -33.23 -12.36 5.05
CA GLY A 158 -33.19 -11.47 6.22
C GLY A 158 -31.83 -11.30 6.87
N GLN A 159 -30.79 -11.95 6.38
CA GLN A 159 -29.42 -11.72 6.79
C GLN A 159 -28.80 -10.51 6.10
N SER A 160 -27.82 -9.93 6.75
CA SER A 160 -26.95 -8.88 6.19
C SER A 160 -25.50 -9.20 6.52
N CYS A 161 -24.58 -8.81 5.65
CA CYS A 161 -23.14 -8.86 5.92
C CYS A 161 -22.46 -7.58 5.48
N THR A 162 -21.31 -7.29 6.06
CA THR A 162 -20.45 -6.19 5.64
C THR A 162 -19.49 -6.69 4.56
N LEU A 163 -19.57 -6.10 3.37
CA LEU A 163 -18.57 -6.27 2.33
C LEU A 163 -17.52 -5.19 2.50
N SER A 164 -16.28 -5.60 2.70
CA SER A 164 -15.10 -4.73 2.78
C SER A 164 -14.12 -5.06 1.67
N ILE A 165 -13.76 -4.09 0.85
CA ILE A 165 -12.78 -4.23 -0.23
C ILE A 165 -11.63 -3.29 0.07
N LEU A 166 -10.47 -3.84 0.45
CA LEU A 166 -9.25 -3.08 0.68
C LEU A 166 -8.44 -3.05 -0.61
N VAL A 167 -8.33 -1.88 -1.20
CA VAL A 167 -7.59 -1.69 -2.46
C VAL A 167 -6.24 -1.03 -2.20
N GLU A 168 -5.19 -1.66 -2.71
CA GLU A 168 -3.82 -1.19 -2.66
C GLU A 168 -3.46 -0.41 -3.92
N ASN A 169 -2.83 0.75 -3.72
CA ASN A 169 -2.17 1.50 -4.80
C ASN A 169 -0.75 0.96 -4.96
N MET A 170 -0.48 0.20 -6.01
CA MET A 170 0.82 -0.39 -6.30
C MET A 170 1.75 0.55 -7.10
N GLY A 171 1.38 1.80 -7.24
CA GLY A 171 2.14 2.83 -7.92
C GLY A 171 1.52 3.29 -9.23
N ARG A 172 2.06 4.39 -9.77
CA ARG A 172 1.56 5.00 -11.00
C ARG A 172 2.32 4.50 -12.23
N ILE A 173 1.59 4.43 -13.33
CA ILE A 173 2.18 4.21 -14.65
C ILE A 173 2.96 5.47 -15.02
N ASN A 174 4.26 5.30 -15.28
CA ASN A 174 5.19 6.40 -15.57
C ASN A 174 5.54 6.51 -17.06
N TYR A 175 5.06 5.59 -17.90
CA TYR A 175 5.36 5.56 -19.32
C TYR A 175 4.22 4.92 -20.13
N GLY A 176 3.98 5.46 -21.32
CA GLY A 176 2.99 4.91 -22.26
C GLY A 176 1.64 5.66 -22.26
N PRO A 177 0.63 5.11 -22.96
CA PRO A 177 -0.64 5.81 -23.17
C PRO A 177 -1.55 5.90 -21.94
N LYS A 178 -1.22 5.17 -20.87
CA LYS A 178 -2.04 5.10 -19.65
C LYS A 178 -1.50 5.95 -18.49
N LEU A 179 -0.81 7.05 -18.77
CA LEU A 179 -0.25 7.94 -17.75
C LEU A 179 -1.30 8.60 -16.86
N LEU A 180 -2.52 8.77 -17.36
CA LEU A 180 -3.66 9.34 -16.63
C LEU A 180 -4.60 8.27 -16.06
N ASP A 181 -4.11 7.04 -15.94
CA ASP A 181 -4.90 5.95 -15.38
C ASP A 181 -5.20 6.19 -13.90
N GLU A 182 -6.45 6.10 -13.53
CA GLU A 182 -6.91 6.29 -12.15
C GLU A 182 -6.67 5.02 -11.33
N THR A 183 -6.58 5.17 -10.00
CA THR A 183 -6.35 4.08 -9.04
C THR A 183 -7.56 3.85 -8.14
N GLY A 184 -7.64 2.67 -7.53
CA GLY A 184 -8.81 2.27 -6.73
C GLY A 184 -9.83 1.46 -7.52
N ILE A 185 -11.11 1.64 -7.24
CA ILE A 185 -12.23 1.05 -8.00
C ILE A 185 -12.76 2.11 -8.96
N VAL A 186 -12.44 1.95 -10.26
CA VAL A 186 -12.64 3.00 -11.27
C VAL A 186 -14.04 2.99 -11.88
N ARG A 187 -14.69 1.82 -11.98
CA ARG A 187 -16.02 1.74 -12.62
C ARG A 187 -17.13 1.29 -11.70
N GLY A 188 -16.83 0.41 -10.76
CA GLY A 188 -17.81 -0.04 -9.78
C GLY A 188 -17.70 -1.51 -9.38
N VAL A 189 -18.67 -1.96 -8.61
CA VAL A 189 -18.78 -3.32 -8.12
C VAL A 189 -20.13 -3.88 -8.52
N ARG A 190 -20.15 -5.11 -9.03
CA ARG A 190 -21.36 -5.84 -9.37
C ARG A 190 -21.48 -7.11 -8.53
N ILE A 191 -22.72 -7.43 -8.19
CA ILE A 191 -23.09 -8.72 -7.62
C ILE A 191 -24.03 -9.39 -8.64
N GLY A 192 -23.55 -10.49 -9.23
CA GLY A 192 -24.16 -11.03 -10.41
C GLY A 192 -24.12 -10.04 -11.57
N SER A 193 -25.28 -9.70 -12.12
CA SER A 193 -25.42 -8.72 -13.22
C SER A 193 -25.74 -7.31 -12.75
N MET A 194 -25.99 -7.09 -11.45
CA MET A 194 -26.45 -5.81 -10.91
C MET A 194 -25.30 -5.00 -10.28
N ASN A 195 -25.26 -3.70 -10.59
CA ASN A 195 -24.38 -2.77 -9.89
C ASN A 195 -24.79 -2.65 -8.43
N HIS A 196 -23.81 -2.66 -7.55
CA HIS A 196 -24.00 -2.41 -6.13
C HIS A 196 -23.67 -0.96 -5.78
N PHE A 197 -24.54 -0.34 -4.97
CA PHE A 197 -24.48 1.09 -4.62
C PHE A 197 -24.41 1.29 -3.10
N GLY A 198 -24.02 2.49 -2.68
CA GLY A 198 -23.98 2.89 -1.28
C GLY A 198 -22.70 2.45 -0.60
N TRP A 199 -21.65 3.23 -0.81
CA TRP A 199 -20.30 2.92 -0.33
C TRP A 199 -19.83 3.95 0.69
N ILE A 200 -19.12 3.49 1.70
CA ILE A 200 -18.33 4.32 2.59
C ILE A 200 -16.86 4.01 2.30
N MET A 201 -16.08 5.05 2.06
CA MET A 201 -14.66 4.91 1.68
C MET A 201 -13.77 5.57 2.73
N TYR A 202 -12.74 4.85 3.14
CA TYR A 202 -11.75 5.30 4.11
C TYR A 202 -10.36 5.35 3.47
N SER A 203 -9.77 6.54 3.45
CA SER A 203 -8.41 6.76 2.95
C SER A 203 -7.37 6.38 4.01
N ILE A 204 -6.53 5.38 3.72
CA ILE A 204 -5.51 4.87 4.63
C ILE A 204 -4.13 5.21 4.04
N ARG A 205 -3.57 6.34 4.43
CA ARG A 205 -2.32 6.87 3.86
C ARG A 205 -1.04 6.23 4.40
N CYS A 206 -1.13 5.45 5.47
CA CYS A 206 0.03 4.77 6.10
C CYS A 206 1.21 5.69 6.45
N ASN A 207 0.96 6.95 6.79
CA ASN A 207 1.97 7.94 7.14
C ASN A 207 1.97 8.33 8.64
N ASP A 208 0.96 7.93 9.39
CA ASP A 208 0.87 8.20 10.83
C ASP A 208 0.31 6.98 11.57
N PHE A 209 1.18 6.27 12.24
CA PHE A 209 0.83 5.12 13.08
C PHE A 209 0.91 5.42 14.58
N ALA A 210 1.10 6.69 14.98
CA ALA A 210 1.28 7.07 16.37
C ALA A 210 0.02 6.79 17.22
N LYS A 211 -1.16 6.84 16.61
CA LYS A 211 -2.46 6.65 17.28
C LYS A 211 -2.99 5.22 17.19
N VAL A 212 -2.24 4.30 16.61
CA VAL A 212 -2.66 2.90 16.50
C VAL A 212 -2.61 2.23 17.86
N ASN A 213 -3.65 1.52 18.21
CA ASN A 213 -3.70 0.69 19.41
C ASN A 213 -2.97 -0.63 19.16
N TRP A 214 -1.73 -0.70 19.61
CA TRP A 214 -0.88 -1.88 19.46
C TRP A 214 -1.08 -2.85 20.59
N SER A 215 -1.33 -4.12 20.28
CA SER A 215 -1.34 -5.24 21.21
C SER A 215 -0.13 -6.14 21.02
N SER A 216 0.15 -6.98 22.00
CA SER A 216 1.16 -8.02 21.83
C SER A 216 0.72 -9.00 20.73
N ILE A 217 1.67 -9.45 19.91
CA ILE A 217 1.36 -10.40 18.82
C ILE A 217 0.78 -11.70 19.37
N SER A 218 1.17 -12.14 20.57
CA SER A 218 0.62 -13.31 21.24
C SER A 218 -0.84 -13.15 21.64
N GLU A 219 -1.25 -11.96 22.09
CA GLU A 219 -2.66 -11.67 22.40
C GLU A 219 -3.52 -11.70 21.15
N VAL A 220 -3.05 -11.11 20.07
CA VAL A 220 -3.74 -11.08 18.79
C VAL A 220 -3.91 -12.50 18.22
N LEU A 221 -2.86 -13.33 18.27
CA LEU A 221 -2.92 -14.72 17.82
C LEU A 221 -3.83 -15.58 18.71
N THR A 222 -3.90 -15.31 20.01
CA THR A 222 -4.79 -16.06 20.92
C THR A 222 -6.25 -15.70 20.69
N GLN A 223 -6.56 -14.46 20.42
CA GLN A 223 -7.91 -14.01 20.10
C GLN A 223 -8.39 -14.60 18.78
N SER A 224 -7.51 -14.80 17.83
CA SER A 224 -7.79 -15.42 16.54
C SER A 224 -8.14 -16.92 16.65
N THR A 225 -7.62 -17.62 17.65
CA THR A 225 -7.93 -19.04 17.87
C THR A 225 -9.28 -19.29 18.55
N ILE A 226 -9.86 -18.29 19.21
CA ILE A 226 -11.15 -18.43 19.89
C ILE A 226 -12.32 -18.34 18.88
N ASP A 227 -12.16 -17.59 17.80
CA ASP A 227 -13.20 -17.40 16.78
C ASP A 227 -13.07 -18.35 15.57
N SER A 228 -12.16 -19.34 15.61
CA SER A 228 -12.01 -20.33 14.55
C SER A 228 -13.21 -21.29 14.52
N VAL A 229 -14.26 -20.89 13.83
CA VAL A 229 -15.31 -21.78 13.35
C VAL A 229 -14.65 -22.77 12.38
N GLU A 230 -14.91 -24.05 12.62
CA GLU A 230 -14.40 -25.19 11.84
C GLU A 230 -14.50 -24.93 10.34
N CYS A 231 -13.39 -25.07 9.65
CA CYS A 231 -13.34 -25.02 8.19
C CYS A 231 -14.21 -26.18 7.64
N PRO A 232 -15.27 -25.92 6.88
CA PRO A 232 -16.18 -26.98 6.40
C PRO A 232 -15.59 -27.83 5.26
N HIS A 233 -14.31 -27.69 4.92
CA HIS A 233 -13.68 -28.44 3.84
C HIS A 233 -12.92 -29.65 4.38
N PRO A 234 -13.21 -30.88 3.91
CA PRO A 234 -12.64 -32.13 4.45
C PRO A 234 -11.13 -32.32 4.19
N ASP A 235 -10.49 -31.47 3.42
CA ASP A 235 -9.07 -31.58 3.05
C ASP A 235 -8.13 -30.65 3.84
N CYS A 236 -8.62 -29.88 4.82
CA CYS A 236 -7.78 -29.07 5.70
C CYS A 236 -7.07 -29.95 6.75
N THR A 237 -5.99 -30.63 6.36
CA THR A 237 -5.16 -31.45 7.27
C THR A 237 -3.91 -30.74 7.79
N SER A 238 -3.76 -29.43 7.64
CA SER A 238 -2.63 -28.71 8.19
C SER A 238 -3.05 -27.73 9.28
N SER A 239 -2.52 -27.97 10.48
CA SER A 239 -2.58 -27.09 11.66
C SER A 239 -1.71 -25.83 11.51
N GLU A 240 -1.58 -25.27 10.32
CA GLU A 240 -1.04 -23.95 10.11
C GLU A 240 -2.18 -22.97 10.42
N HIS A 241 -2.12 -22.37 11.61
CA HIS A 241 -2.95 -21.21 11.96
C HIS A 241 -2.57 -20.06 11.03
N SER A 242 -3.21 -20.01 9.86
CA SER A 242 -2.95 -18.96 8.90
C SER A 242 -3.61 -17.68 9.41
N ILE A 243 -2.82 -16.63 9.49
CA ILE A 243 -3.27 -15.26 9.77
C ILE A 243 -4.30 -14.80 8.70
N ASP A 244 -4.45 -15.56 7.62
CA ASP A 244 -5.28 -15.25 6.45
C ASP A 244 -6.80 -15.25 6.73
N ASN A 245 -7.26 -15.76 7.88
CA ASN A 245 -8.68 -15.80 8.23
C ASN A 245 -9.19 -14.53 8.92
N PHE A 246 -8.32 -13.58 9.22
CA PHE A 246 -8.67 -12.33 9.89
C PHE A 246 -8.37 -11.16 8.99
N GLY A 247 -9.04 -10.04 9.19
CA GLY A 247 -8.81 -8.81 8.46
C GLY A 247 -7.33 -8.41 8.43
N PRO A 248 -6.97 -7.39 7.65
CA PRO A 248 -5.57 -7.01 7.48
C PRO A 248 -4.95 -6.61 8.81
N VAL A 249 -3.74 -7.14 9.08
CA VAL A 249 -3.00 -6.95 10.33
C VAL A 249 -1.79 -6.05 10.08
N LEU A 250 -1.66 -5.02 10.89
CA LEU A 250 -0.45 -4.22 10.98
C LEU A 250 0.50 -4.90 11.96
N LEU A 251 1.77 -5.05 11.59
CA LEU A 251 2.82 -5.62 12.42
C LEU A 251 3.89 -4.59 12.71
N ARG A 252 4.39 -4.54 13.97
CA ARG A 252 5.45 -3.63 14.39
C ARG A 252 6.55 -4.34 15.16
N GLY A 253 7.79 -4.00 14.82
CA GLY A 253 8.99 -4.36 15.55
C GLY A 253 9.88 -3.16 15.74
N PHE A 254 10.81 -3.23 16.71
CA PHE A 254 11.77 -2.18 17.00
C PHE A 254 13.19 -2.68 16.81
N PHE A 255 14.05 -1.81 16.31
CA PHE A 255 15.47 -2.06 16.22
C PHE A 255 16.24 -0.76 16.47
N GLU A 256 17.43 -0.90 17.01
CA GLU A 256 18.38 0.19 17.13
C GLU A 256 19.49 -0.05 16.12
N PRO A 257 19.75 0.88 15.21
CA PRO A 257 20.89 0.78 14.30
C PRO A 257 22.18 1.06 15.07
N ASP A 258 23.17 0.17 14.94
CA ASP A 258 24.49 0.33 15.57
C ASP A 258 25.31 1.48 14.93
N MET A 259 24.90 1.91 13.72
CA MET A 259 25.50 3.01 12.95
C MET A 259 24.43 3.64 12.06
N PRO A 260 24.59 4.90 11.61
CA PRO A 260 23.76 5.47 10.56
C PRO A 260 23.82 4.58 9.30
N CYS A 261 22.71 4.07 8.88
CA CYS A 261 22.61 3.21 7.69
C CYS A 261 21.28 3.42 6.98
N ASP A 262 21.27 3.20 5.67
CA ASP A 262 20.03 3.04 4.93
C ASP A 262 19.45 1.66 5.24
N THR A 263 18.16 1.63 5.52
CA THR A 263 17.52 0.42 5.97
C THR A 263 16.52 -0.05 4.92
N LEU A 264 16.78 -1.23 4.35
CA LEU A 264 15.80 -1.97 3.58
C LEU A 264 15.20 -3.06 4.48
N VAL A 265 13.92 -2.95 4.79
CA VAL A 265 13.21 -3.98 5.54
C VAL A 265 12.63 -5.00 4.56
N ARG A 266 12.99 -6.26 4.70
CA ARG A 266 12.38 -7.39 4.00
C ARG A 266 11.66 -8.27 5.01
N PRO A 267 10.33 -8.35 4.99
CA PRO A 267 9.61 -9.35 5.77
C PRO A 267 10.03 -10.77 5.32
N LYS A 268 10.31 -11.65 6.28
CA LYS A 268 10.48 -13.07 5.97
C LYS A 268 9.10 -13.69 5.76
N GLY A 269 8.93 -14.43 4.67
CA GLY A 269 7.68 -15.10 4.35
C GLY A 269 6.81 -14.41 3.29
N CYS A 270 7.27 -13.29 2.74
CA CYS A 270 6.69 -12.69 1.55
C CYS A 270 7.58 -13.03 0.35
N GLU A 271 7.54 -14.26 -0.14
CA GLU A 271 8.11 -14.68 -1.42
C GLU A 271 7.04 -14.63 -2.51
#